data_5b988892d547ae33026f63a29c249791
#
_entry.id   5b988892d547ae33026f63a29c249791
#
_cell.length_a   1.000
_cell.length_b   1.000
_cell.length_c   1.000
_cell.angle_alpha   90.00
_cell.angle_beta   90.00
_cell.angle_gamma   90.00
#
_symmetry.space_group_name_H-M   'P 1'
#
loop_
_entity.id
_entity.type
_entity.pdbx_description
1 polymer ?
#
loop_
_entity_poly.entity_id
_entity_poly.type
_entity_poly.pdbx_seq_one_letter_code
_entity_poly.pdbx_strand_id
1 'polypeptide(L)' 'MKIDNAIDILIFKTNIETEHDLNKIASLLNTENRIRKWSVDRQDIDHVLRIESEGADQTKIKEKIAYAGFLCEDLMD' A
#
# COMPACT_ATOMS: atom_id res chain seq x y z
N MET A 1 20.07 23.03 -1.05
CA MET A 1 19.89 21.72 -0.75
C MET A 1 18.57 21.38 -0.22
N LYS A 2 18.11 20.33 -0.69
CA LYS A 2 16.86 19.92 -0.32
C LYS A 2 16.92 19.00 0.81
N ILE A 3 16.33 19.37 1.87
CA ILE A 3 16.37 18.55 2.97
C ILE A 3 15.07 17.93 3.23
N ASP A 4 14.14 18.20 2.42
CA ASP A 4 12.85 17.71 2.70
C ASP A 4 12.76 16.25 2.41
N ASN A 5 12.58 15.48 3.42
CA ASN A 5 12.38 14.05 3.27
C ASN A 5 10.95 13.73 3.54
N ALA A 6 10.08 14.49 2.94
CA ALA A 6 8.67 14.29 3.15
C ALA A 6 8.27 12.90 2.77
N ILE A 7 7.66 12.19 3.70
CA ILE A 7 7.15 10.85 3.48
C ILE A 7 5.65 10.97 3.39
N ASP A 8 5.08 10.45 2.32
CA ASP A 8 3.64 10.42 2.14
C ASP A 8 3.12 9.15 2.76
N ILE A 9 2.05 9.27 3.51
CA ILE A 9 1.41 8.11 4.10
C ILE A 9 0.16 7.84 3.29
N LEU A 10 0.12 6.69 2.64
CA LEU A 10 -1.04 6.28 1.84
C LEU A 10 -1.76 5.19 2.61
N ILE A 11 -3.07 5.34 2.75
CA ILE A 11 -3.86 4.40 3.52
C ILE A 11 -5.03 3.91 2.69
N PHE A 12 -5.13 2.60 2.57
CA PHE A 12 -6.15 1.97 1.74
C PHE A 12 -6.93 0.92 2.49
N LYS A 13 -8.21 0.82 2.17
CA LYS A 13 -9.04 -0.27 2.62
C LYS A 13 -8.83 -1.40 1.61
N THR A 14 -8.60 -2.61 2.09
CA THR A 14 -8.35 -3.75 1.21
C THR A 14 -9.09 -4.98 1.71
N ASN A 15 -8.91 -6.08 1.00
CA ASN A 15 -9.41 -7.37 1.44
C ASN A 15 -8.26 -8.37 1.56
N ILE A 16 -7.08 -7.86 1.88
CA ILE A 16 -5.91 -8.71 2.09
C ILE A 16 -6.09 -9.45 3.41
N GLU A 17 -6.14 -10.76 3.39
CA GLU A 17 -6.42 -11.55 4.59
C GLU A 17 -5.37 -12.57 4.97
N THR A 18 -4.86 -13.31 4.02
CA THR A 18 -4.02 -14.46 4.33
C THR A 18 -2.55 -14.17 4.14
N GLU A 19 -1.71 -15.09 4.64
CA GLU A 19 -0.28 -15.00 4.40
C GLU A 19 0.01 -15.05 2.92
N HIS A 20 -0.75 -15.85 2.19
CA HIS A 20 -0.58 -15.95 0.74
C HIS A 20 -0.87 -14.59 0.08
N ASP A 21 -1.91 -13.92 0.54
CA ASP A 21 -2.25 -12.60 0.04
C ASP A 21 -1.11 -11.62 0.32
N LEU A 22 -0.55 -11.68 1.53
CA LEU A 22 0.56 -10.81 1.89
C LEU A 22 1.76 -11.04 0.99
N ASN A 23 2.04 -12.30 0.65
CA ASN A 23 3.16 -12.61 -0.23
C ASN A 23 2.95 -12.04 -1.62
N LYS A 24 1.72 -12.07 -2.12
CA LYS A 24 1.42 -11.50 -3.41
C LYS A 24 1.61 -9.99 -3.40
N ILE A 25 1.13 -9.35 -2.34
CA ILE A 25 1.27 -7.91 -2.21
C ILE A 25 2.73 -7.53 -2.05
N ALA A 26 3.51 -8.31 -1.31
CA ALA A 26 4.93 -8.05 -1.16
C ALA A 26 5.63 -8.05 -2.51
N SER A 27 5.29 -9.01 -3.38
CA SER A 27 5.89 -9.07 -4.70
C SER A 27 5.61 -7.82 -5.51
N LEU A 28 4.43 -7.24 -5.35
CA LEU A 28 4.06 -6.04 -6.07
C LEU A 28 4.74 -4.81 -5.49
N LEU A 29 4.66 -4.66 -4.18
CA LEU A 29 5.11 -3.42 -3.55
C LEU A 29 6.62 -3.33 -3.43
N ASN A 30 7.28 -4.48 -3.28
CA ASN A 30 8.73 -4.47 -3.15
C ASN A 30 9.45 -4.11 -4.45
N THR A 31 8.73 -4.05 -5.56
CA THR A 31 9.32 -3.62 -6.82
C THR A 31 9.22 -2.11 -7.01
N GLU A 32 8.50 -1.41 -6.10
CA GLU A 32 8.34 0.02 -6.22
C GLU A 32 9.44 0.74 -5.46
N ASN A 33 10.27 1.46 -6.18
CA ASN A 33 11.39 2.16 -5.58
C ASN A 33 10.98 3.26 -4.61
N ARG A 34 9.80 3.81 -4.80
CA ARG A 34 9.38 4.92 -3.98
C ARG A 34 8.70 4.52 -2.70
N ILE A 35 8.40 3.25 -2.54
CA ILE A 35 7.80 2.75 -1.32
C ILE A 35 8.89 2.40 -0.33
N ARG A 36 8.88 3.06 0.83
CA ARG A 36 9.88 2.83 1.86
C ARG A 36 9.47 1.71 2.79
N LYS A 37 8.20 1.65 3.10
CA LYS A 37 7.71 0.69 4.07
C LYS A 37 6.22 0.49 3.87
N TRP A 38 5.73 -0.69 4.16
CA TRP A 38 4.30 -0.94 4.09
C TRP A 38 3.92 -2.03 5.09
N SER A 39 2.67 -2.01 5.50
CA SER A 39 2.14 -3.04 6.40
C SER A 39 0.64 -3.16 6.18
N VAL A 40 0.10 -4.31 6.57
CA VAL A 40 -1.34 -4.53 6.48
C VAL A 40 -1.82 -4.93 7.86
N ASP A 41 -2.84 -4.22 8.36
CA ASP A 41 -3.45 -4.56 9.63
C ASP A 41 -4.61 -5.50 9.33
N ARG A 42 -4.35 -6.80 9.45
CA ARG A 42 -5.36 -7.80 9.11
C ARG A 42 -6.40 -8.00 10.20
N GLN A 43 -6.19 -7.40 11.36
CA GLN A 43 -7.17 -7.49 12.43
C GLN A 43 -8.21 -6.40 12.34
N ASP A 44 -7.91 -5.36 11.57
CA ASP A 44 -8.86 -4.29 11.35
C ASP A 44 -9.89 -4.76 10.35
N ILE A 45 -11.15 -4.39 10.55
CA ILE A 45 -12.22 -4.79 9.67
C ILE A 45 -12.00 -4.34 8.23
N ASP A 46 -11.26 -3.25 8.04
CA ASP A 46 -10.97 -2.73 6.72
C ASP A 46 -9.68 -3.27 6.12
N HIS A 47 -9.00 -4.19 6.81
CA HIS A 47 -7.74 -4.77 6.37
C HIS A 47 -6.85 -3.68 5.79
N VAL A 48 -6.53 -2.70 6.62
CA VAL A 48 -5.88 -1.47 6.19
C VAL A 48 -4.46 -1.70 5.72
N LEU A 49 -4.18 -1.25 4.50
CA LEU A 49 -2.83 -1.25 3.95
C LEU A 49 -2.27 0.16 4.13
N ARG A 50 -1.17 0.25 4.85
CA ARG A 50 -0.52 1.53 5.10
C ARG A 50 0.82 1.52 4.39
N ILE A 51 1.05 2.53 3.59
CA ILE A 51 2.29 2.65 2.80
C ILE A 51 2.98 3.96 3.11
N GLU A 52 4.27 3.89 3.38
CA GLU A 52 5.11 5.07 3.54
C GLU A 52 5.92 5.20 2.27
N SER A 53 5.75 6.29 1.56
CA SER A 53 6.42 6.45 0.28
C SER A 53 7.02 7.83 0.11
N GLU A 54 7.90 7.96 -0.86
CA GLU A 54 8.47 9.23 -1.25
C GLU A 54 8.03 9.51 -2.68
N GLY A 55 6.86 10.10 -2.83
CA GLY A 55 6.38 10.49 -4.14
C GLY A 55 5.78 9.40 -5.00
N ALA A 56 5.39 8.29 -4.41
CA ALA A 56 4.74 7.24 -5.18
C ALA A 56 3.37 7.72 -5.64
N ASP A 57 2.97 7.28 -6.81
CA ASP A 57 1.68 7.67 -7.35
C ASP A 57 0.60 6.78 -6.75
N GLN A 58 -0.26 7.38 -5.94
CA GLN A 58 -1.32 6.69 -5.24
C GLN A 58 -2.24 5.92 -6.17
N THR A 59 -2.59 6.54 -7.28
CA THR A 59 -3.49 5.91 -8.26
C THR A 59 -2.84 4.67 -8.87
N LYS A 60 -1.57 4.76 -9.18
CA LYS A 60 -0.87 3.62 -9.77
C LYS A 60 -0.75 2.46 -8.80
N ILE A 61 -0.53 2.77 -7.53
CA ILE A 61 -0.46 1.73 -6.51
C ILE A 61 -1.82 1.04 -6.38
N LYS A 62 -2.90 1.82 -6.35
CA LYS A 62 -4.24 1.24 -6.29
C LYS A 62 -4.49 0.32 -7.48
N GLU A 63 -4.09 0.77 -8.67
CA GLU A 63 -4.30 -0.01 -9.87
C GLU A 63 -3.52 -1.32 -9.85
N LYS A 64 -2.30 -1.28 -9.36
CA LYS A 64 -1.49 -2.49 -9.26
C LYS A 64 -2.14 -3.51 -8.34
N ILE A 65 -2.62 -3.06 -7.21
CA ILE A 65 -3.24 -3.94 -6.22
C ILE A 65 -4.54 -4.50 -6.77
N ALA A 66 -5.33 -3.65 -7.40
CA ALA A 66 -6.59 -4.09 -8.00
C ALA A 66 -6.34 -5.09 -9.12
N TYR A 67 -5.29 -4.84 -9.90
CA TYR A 67 -4.96 -5.71 -11.01
C TYR A 67 -4.56 -7.10 -10.50
N ALA A 68 -4.02 -7.18 -9.31
CA ALA A 68 -3.63 -8.46 -8.71
C ALA A 68 -4.83 -9.20 -8.13
N GLY A 69 -6.02 -8.59 -8.19
CA GLY A 69 -7.23 -9.25 -7.73
C GLY A 69 -7.71 -8.84 -6.36
N PHE A 70 -7.17 -7.78 -5.79
CA PHE A 70 -7.57 -7.33 -4.46
C PHE A 70 -8.39 -6.06 -4.51
N LEU A 71 -9.26 -5.91 -3.54
CA LEU A 71 -9.97 -4.66 -3.36
C LEU A 71 -8.95 -3.64 -2.83
N CYS A 72 -8.98 -2.44 -3.35
CA CYS A 72 -8.11 -1.38 -2.86
C CYS A 72 -8.81 -0.04 -3.05
N GLU A 73 -9.23 0.55 -1.95
CA GLU A 73 -9.94 1.82 -1.97
C GLU A 73 -9.27 2.81 -1.05
N ASP A 74 -9.34 4.09 -1.39
CA ASP A 74 -8.78 5.10 -0.53
C ASP A 74 -9.55 5.12 0.78
N LEU A 75 -8.81 5.12 1.88
CA LEU A 75 -9.42 5.19 3.19
C LEU A 75 -9.18 6.60 3.70
N MET A 76 -10.24 7.38 3.79
CA MET A 76 -10.12 8.76 4.23
C MET A 76 -10.61 8.94 5.63
N ASP A 77 -9.97 9.79 6.35
CA ASP A 77 -10.36 10.09 7.73
C ASP A 77 -11.54 11.01 7.79
#